data_34ab72b211d61c62e939a51a97129451
#
_entry.id   34ab72b211d61c62e939a51a97129451
#
_cell.length_a   1.000
_cell.length_b   1.000
_cell.length_c   1.000
_cell.angle_alpha   90.00
_cell.angle_beta   90.00
_cell.angle_gamma   90.00
#
_symmetry.space_group_name_H-M   'P 1'
#
loop_
_entity.id
_entity.type
_entity.pdbx_description
1 polymer ?
#
loop_
_entity_poly.entity_id
_entity_poly.type
_entity_poly.pdbx_seq_one_letter_code
_entity_poly.pdbx_strand_id
1 'polypeptide(L)'
;MTTEDATTTEGFGRSGAVESAEGVGSAEGVGSAEGVENVAAAGPAAGLRARRVSRAADGRVILDGVSISPAPGATVGLLGPNGSGKSTLLRLLSGVLAPASGVITLDGRPLAGLGRRDIARRIAVVEQQADTQVELNVLDVVRLGRTPHRRAWTPPSPADEEAVRDALARTGLADRAHQSWHTLSGGERQRVQIARALAQEPRELLLDEPTNHLDVQHQLDLLALVTSLPVTSVVALHDLNLAAMYCDRLVVLREGRVVARGTPGDVLTEELIAEVYGVRAAVTRDGSDGRPHVRFLGTVTRPAPR
;
A
#
# COMPACT_ATOMS: atom_id res chain seq x y z
N MET A 1 43.72 21.39 51.83
CA MET A 1 45.05 20.77 51.56
C MET A 1 45.07 20.56 50.11
N THR A 2 45.53 21.53 49.44
CA THR A 2 46.86 21.67 48.80
C THR A 2 46.92 20.87 47.54
N THR A 3 47.01 21.37 46.41
CA THR A 3 47.77 22.43 45.66
C THR A 3 47.99 21.84 44.31
N GLU A 4 47.60 22.55 43.19
CA GLU A 4 48.51 23.33 42.34
C GLU A 4 49.49 22.46 41.54
N ASP A 5 49.84 22.63 40.32
CA ASP A 5 49.96 23.80 39.40
C ASP A 5 50.28 23.22 38.02
N ALA A 6 49.78 23.73 36.98
CA ALA A 6 50.28 24.78 36.10
C ALA A 6 51.43 24.38 35.13
N THR A 7 51.31 24.76 33.97
CA THR A 7 51.95 25.70 33.03
C THR A 7 52.55 25.04 31.79
N THR A 8 52.10 25.45 30.61
CA THR A 8 52.71 26.43 29.66
C THR A 8 53.88 25.83 28.81
N THR A 9 54.03 25.98 27.52
CA THR A 9 54.10 27.08 26.57
C THR A 9 54.51 26.57 25.20
N GLU A 10 54.00 27.20 24.14
CA GLU A 10 54.65 27.72 22.91
C GLU A 10 55.55 26.77 22.10
N GLY A 11 55.59 26.82 20.78
CA GLY A 11 55.26 27.82 19.81
C GLY A 11 55.87 27.48 18.48
N PHE A 12 55.47 28.17 17.45
CA PHE A 12 56.19 28.55 16.19
C PHE A 12 56.73 27.40 15.27
N GLY A 13 56.48 27.41 14.02
CA GLY A 13 56.38 28.36 12.97
C GLY A 13 56.50 27.81 11.59
N ARG A 14 55.87 28.46 10.68
CA ARG A 14 56.24 28.79 9.24
C ARG A 14 56.64 27.70 8.25
N SER A 15 55.80 27.57 7.23
CA SER A 15 55.99 28.15 5.87
C SER A 15 56.82 27.31 4.89
N GLY A 16 56.27 27.05 3.76
CA GLY A 16 56.96 26.58 2.55
C GLY A 16 55.97 26.24 1.45
N ALA A 17 55.95 27.13 0.48
CA ALA A 17 55.08 27.10 -0.69
C ALA A 17 55.74 26.35 -1.87
N VAL A 18 54.89 26.02 -2.85
CA VAL A 18 55.11 25.90 -4.32
C VAL A 18 55.84 24.62 -4.79
N GLU A 19 55.28 23.83 -5.67
CA GLU A 19 55.25 24.02 -7.12
C GLU A 19 54.57 22.88 -7.89
N SER A 20 54.10 23.20 -9.02
CA SER A 20 53.33 22.46 -10.02
C SER A 20 54.07 21.31 -10.69
N ALA A 21 53.35 20.29 -11.15
CA ALA A 21 53.66 19.64 -12.44
C ALA A 21 52.43 18.87 -12.97
N GLU A 22 52.13 19.13 -14.21
CA GLU A 22 51.14 18.55 -15.09
C GLU A 22 51.40 17.08 -15.39
N GLY A 23 50.34 16.32 -15.58
CA GLY A 23 50.41 14.93 -16.08
C GLY A 23 49.06 14.46 -16.62
N VAL A 24 48.92 14.60 -17.92
CA VAL A 24 47.80 14.11 -18.75
C VAL A 24 47.75 12.58 -18.72
N GLY A 25 46.52 12.01 -18.52
CA GLY A 25 46.27 10.57 -18.67
C GLY A 25 44.80 10.27 -18.78
N SER A 26 44.33 10.21 -20.02
CA SER A 26 42.97 9.79 -20.39
C SER A 26 42.72 8.31 -20.03
N ALA A 27 41.61 8.00 -19.37
CA ALA A 27 41.01 6.68 -19.40
C ALA A 27 39.49 6.82 -19.31
N GLU A 28 38.85 6.45 -20.38
CA GLU A 28 37.37 6.29 -20.49
C GLU A 28 36.91 5.25 -19.49
N GLY A 29 35.93 5.57 -18.67
CA GLY A 29 35.30 4.68 -17.71
C GLY A 29 33.81 4.88 -17.73
N VAL A 30 33.17 3.91 -18.32
CA VAL A 30 31.80 3.38 -18.14
C VAL A 30 30.87 4.19 -17.21
N GLY A 31 29.79 4.70 -17.80
CA GLY A 31 28.73 5.45 -17.13
C GLY A 31 27.96 4.62 -16.11
N SER A 32 28.05 5.02 -14.87
CA SER A 32 27.13 4.60 -13.81
C SER A 32 25.91 5.51 -13.85
N ALA A 33 24.77 4.91 -14.11
CA ALA A 33 23.47 5.57 -14.03
C ALA A 33 23.10 5.81 -12.56
N GLU A 34 23.54 6.91 -12.00
CA GLU A 34 22.99 7.48 -10.77
C GLU A 34 21.91 8.50 -11.12
N GLY A 35 20.68 7.98 -11.27
CA GLY A 35 19.47 8.78 -11.18
C GLY A 35 19.10 9.00 -9.71
N VAL A 36 19.86 9.78 -8.97
CA VAL A 36 19.44 10.30 -7.66
C VAL A 36 18.44 11.42 -7.92
N GLU A 37 17.16 11.09 -8.02
CA GLU A 37 16.11 12.09 -7.95
C GLU A 37 16.20 12.83 -6.63
N ASN A 38 16.55 14.09 -6.75
CA ASN A 38 16.55 15.12 -5.74
C ASN A 38 15.14 15.24 -5.14
N VAL A 39 14.90 14.61 -3.97
CA VAL A 39 13.65 14.76 -3.24
C VAL A 39 13.68 16.12 -2.55
N ALA A 40 13.33 17.16 -3.34
CA ALA A 40 13.02 18.47 -2.81
C ALA A 40 12.00 18.33 -1.66
N ALA A 41 12.23 19.07 -0.60
CA ALA A 41 11.43 19.17 0.61
C ALA A 41 9.94 19.40 0.29
N ALA A 42 9.19 18.34 0.11
CA ALA A 42 7.74 18.42 0.08
C ALA A 42 7.27 18.76 1.50
N GLY A 43 6.42 19.79 1.63
CA GLY A 43 5.74 20.17 2.88
C GLY A 43 5.06 18.98 3.57
N PRO A 44 4.41 19.17 4.71
CA PRO A 44 3.89 18.07 5.52
C PRO A 44 3.05 17.17 4.64
N ALA A 45 3.62 15.99 4.33
CA ALA A 45 3.10 15.12 3.31
C ALA A 45 1.84 14.44 3.83
N ALA A 46 0.68 14.90 3.39
CA ALA A 46 -0.62 14.31 3.69
C ALA A 46 -0.68 12.84 3.24
N GLY A 47 -1.39 12.01 4.00
CA GLY A 47 -1.68 10.62 3.68
C GLY A 47 -0.65 9.61 4.20
N LEU A 48 -0.88 8.37 3.81
CA LEU A 48 -0.13 7.19 4.23
C LEU A 48 1.10 6.97 3.35
N ARG A 49 2.27 6.77 3.96
CA ARG A 49 3.53 6.54 3.24
C ARG A 49 4.39 5.50 3.94
N ALA A 50 5.05 4.68 3.16
CA ALA A 50 6.13 3.81 3.62
C ALA A 50 7.43 4.19 2.93
N ARG A 51 8.54 4.25 3.68
CA ARG A 51 9.88 4.58 3.17
C ARG A 51 10.85 3.49 3.58
N ARG A 52 11.38 2.77 2.58
CA ARG A 52 12.36 1.68 2.71
C ARG A 52 12.02 0.70 3.83
N VAL A 53 10.75 0.28 3.90
CA VAL A 53 10.31 -0.66 4.92
C VAL A 53 10.74 -2.08 4.58
N SER A 54 11.32 -2.76 5.57
CA SER A 54 11.67 -4.18 5.48
C SER A 54 11.01 -4.97 6.60
N ARG A 55 10.75 -6.24 6.34
CA ARG A 55 10.19 -7.18 7.31
C ARG A 55 10.71 -8.57 7.05
N ALA A 56 11.10 -9.26 8.13
CA ALA A 56 11.40 -10.68 8.11
C ALA A 56 10.46 -11.43 9.08
N ALA A 57 10.16 -12.68 8.78
CA ALA A 57 9.51 -13.61 9.68
C ALA A 57 10.13 -15.01 9.48
N ASP A 58 10.30 -15.73 10.56
CA ASP A 58 10.87 -17.10 10.57
C ASP A 58 12.20 -17.20 9.80
N GLY A 59 13.06 -16.18 9.95
CA GLY A 59 14.36 -16.12 9.29
C GLY A 59 14.32 -15.79 7.79
N ARG A 60 13.14 -15.58 7.20
CA ARG A 60 12.98 -15.20 5.79
C ARG A 60 12.64 -13.73 5.64
N VAL A 61 13.30 -13.06 4.71
CA VAL A 61 12.94 -11.69 4.31
C VAL A 61 11.64 -11.76 3.50
N ILE A 62 10.60 -11.08 3.98
CA ILE A 62 9.28 -10.99 3.31
C ILE A 62 9.20 -9.70 2.52
N LEU A 63 9.73 -8.60 3.07
CA LEU A 63 9.81 -7.30 2.39
C LEU A 63 11.22 -6.72 2.60
N ASP A 64 11.77 -6.14 1.54
CA ASP A 64 13.10 -5.58 1.52
C ASP A 64 13.10 -4.18 0.86
N GLY A 65 13.24 -3.15 1.69
CA GLY A 65 13.38 -1.76 1.26
C GLY A 65 12.19 -1.17 0.51
N VAL A 66 10.97 -1.67 0.72
CA VAL A 66 9.77 -1.23 0.00
C VAL A 66 9.41 0.21 0.35
N SER A 67 9.14 1.01 -0.69
CA SER A 67 8.64 2.37 -0.56
C SER A 67 7.38 2.55 -1.39
N ILE A 68 6.32 3.10 -0.76
CA ILE A 68 5.05 3.43 -1.41
C ILE A 68 4.52 4.75 -0.84
N SER A 69 3.96 5.58 -1.72
CA SER A 69 3.39 6.89 -1.36
C SER A 69 2.18 7.16 -2.25
N PRO A 70 1.00 6.63 -1.91
CA PRO A 70 -0.23 6.93 -2.63
C PRO A 70 -0.51 8.45 -2.65
N ALA A 71 -0.97 8.98 -3.77
CA ALA A 71 -1.48 10.34 -3.81
C ALA A 71 -2.86 10.39 -3.12
N PRO A 72 -3.21 11.47 -2.42
CA PRO A 72 -4.52 11.60 -1.81
C PRO A 72 -5.66 11.40 -2.82
N GLY A 73 -6.62 10.56 -2.49
CA GLY A 73 -7.77 10.21 -3.34
C GLY A 73 -7.45 9.23 -4.47
N ALA A 74 -6.21 8.80 -4.65
CA ALA A 74 -5.86 7.85 -5.70
C ALA A 74 -6.10 6.39 -5.27
N THR A 75 -6.43 5.55 -6.24
CA THR A 75 -6.47 4.09 -6.08
C THR A 75 -5.16 3.49 -6.60
N VAL A 76 -4.41 2.86 -5.69
CA VAL A 76 -3.15 2.19 -6.00
C VAL A 76 -3.33 0.68 -5.99
N GLY A 77 -3.11 0.05 -7.14
CA GLY A 77 -3.10 -1.41 -7.27
C GLY A 77 -1.75 -2.00 -6.82
N LEU A 78 -1.81 -2.93 -5.88
CA LEU A 78 -0.64 -3.69 -5.42
C LEU A 78 -0.65 -5.06 -6.08
N LEU A 79 0.27 -5.26 -7.01
CA LEU A 79 0.38 -6.46 -7.85
C LEU A 79 1.58 -7.32 -7.47
N GLY A 80 1.59 -8.56 -7.93
CA GLY A 80 2.68 -9.51 -7.77
C GLY A 80 2.18 -10.92 -7.49
N PRO A 81 3.03 -11.95 -7.71
CA PRO A 81 2.68 -13.33 -7.47
C PRO A 81 2.36 -13.61 -5.99
N ASN A 82 1.82 -14.80 -5.73
CA ASN A 82 1.59 -15.26 -4.36
C ASN A 82 2.92 -15.31 -3.59
N GLY A 83 2.89 -14.87 -2.34
CA GLY A 83 4.09 -14.80 -1.51
C GLY A 83 5.03 -13.61 -1.80
N SER A 84 4.67 -12.68 -2.70
CA SER A 84 5.49 -11.50 -2.98
C SER A 84 5.51 -10.45 -1.86
N GLY A 85 4.65 -10.58 -0.83
CA GLY A 85 4.62 -9.70 0.33
C GLY A 85 3.47 -8.69 0.35
N LYS A 86 2.48 -8.76 -0.57
CA LYS A 86 1.34 -7.81 -0.65
C LYS A 86 0.59 -7.66 0.68
N SER A 87 0.08 -8.76 1.23
CA SER A 87 -0.66 -8.75 2.50
C SER A 87 0.20 -8.28 3.68
N THR A 88 1.51 -8.63 3.67
CA THR A 88 2.45 -8.16 4.70
C THR A 88 2.64 -6.64 4.60
N LEU A 89 2.73 -6.09 3.38
CA LEU A 89 2.81 -4.64 3.19
C LEU A 89 1.53 -3.95 3.67
N LEU A 90 0.35 -4.47 3.35
CA LEU A 90 -0.92 -3.92 3.84
C LEU A 90 -1.01 -3.95 5.37
N ARG A 91 -0.57 -5.03 6.02
CA ARG A 91 -0.53 -5.13 7.50
C ARG A 91 0.49 -4.16 8.13
N LEU A 92 1.59 -3.87 7.46
CA LEU A 92 2.53 -2.84 7.88
C LEU A 92 1.92 -1.44 7.74
N LEU A 93 1.28 -1.15 6.59
CA LEU A 93 0.62 0.13 6.32
C LEU A 93 -0.53 0.40 7.29
N SER A 94 -1.24 -0.62 7.75
CA SER A 94 -2.32 -0.50 8.74
C SER A 94 -1.83 -0.38 10.19
N GLY A 95 -0.52 -0.54 10.43
CA GLY A 95 0.05 -0.54 11.78
C GLY A 95 -0.24 -1.82 12.59
N VAL A 96 -0.79 -2.88 11.97
CA VAL A 96 -0.96 -4.21 12.59
C VAL A 96 0.40 -4.86 12.83
N LEU A 97 1.33 -4.68 11.88
CA LEU A 97 2.72 -5.12 12.02
C LEU A 97 3.65 -3.91 12.11
N ALA A 98 4.75 -4.06 12.85
CA ALA A 98 5.83 -3.09 12.84
C ALA A 98 6.90 -3.47 11.81
N PRO A 99 7.49 -2.53 11.06
CA PRO A 99 8.60 -2.81 10.18
C PRO A 99 9.87 -3.15 10.99
N ALA A 100 10.74 -4.02 10.44
CA ALA A 100 12.05 -4.30 11.02
C ALA A 100 13.04 -3.14 10.74
N SER A 101 12.87 -2.47 9.59
CA SER A 101 13.60 -1.25 9.23
C SER A 101 12.74 -0.35 8.34
N GLY A 102 13.17 0.90 8.16
CA GLY A 102 12.38 1.91 7.47
C GLY A 102 11.31 2.55 8.35
N VAL A 103 10.46 3.37 7.77
CA VAL A 103 9.42 4.10 8.52
C VAL A 103 8.12 4.16 7.73
N ILE A 104 7.00 4.06 8.44
CA ILE A 104 5.66 4.32 7.91
C ILE A 104 5.13 5.56 8.59
N THR A 105 4.62 6.49 7.80
CA THR A 105 4.06 7.74 8.28
C THR A 105 2.63 7.93 7.81
N LEU A 106 1.83 8.56 8.66
CA LEU A 106 0.48 9.02 8.36
C LEU A 106 0.43 10.53 8.62
N ASP A 107 0.11 11.31 7.60
CA ASP A 107 0.16 12.78 7.63
C ASP A 107 1.52 13.31 8.17
N GLY A 108 2.63 12.70 7.72
CA GLY A 108 3.98 13.06 8.13
C GLY A 108 4.41 12.55 9.50
N ARG A 109 3.54 11.97 10.31
CA ARG A 109 3.83 11.45 11.65
C ARG A 109 4.10 9.94 11.60
N PRO A 110 5.17 9.42 12.22
CA PRO A 110 5.43 7.99 12.29
C PRO A 110 4.27 7.22 12.94
N LEU A 111 3.81 6.12 12.31
CA LEU A 111 2.74 5.27 12.86
C LEU A 111 3.09 4.73 14.26
N ALA A 112 4.36 4.41 14.50
CA ALA A 112 4.83 3.90 15.78
C ALA A 112 4.59 4.87 16.95
N GLY A 113 4.44 6.17 16.66
CA GLY A 113 4.13 7.22 17.66
C GLY A 113 2.65 7.55 17.79
N LEU A 114 1.78 6.89 17.02
CA LEU A 114 0.34 7.14 17.05
C LEU A 114 -0.38 6.08 17.90
N GLY A 115 -1.44 6.50 18.59
CA GLY A 115 -2.33 5.59 19.30
C GLY A 115 -3.08 4.68 18.31
N ARG A 116 -3.34 3.41 18.68
CA ARG A 116 -4.08 2.47 17.84
C ARG A 116 -5.45 3.02 17.40
N ARG A 117 -6.14 3.75 18.27
CA ARG A 117 -7.41 4.41 17.93
C ARG A 117 -7.26 5.50 16.89
N ASP A 118 -6.19 6.30 16.97
CA ASP A 118 -5.96 7.38 16.02
C ASP A 118 -5.61 6.83 14.64
N ILE A 119 -4.85 5.73 14.59
CA ILE A 119 -4.61 4.98 13.36
C ILE A 119 -5.93 4.43 12.82
N ALA A 120 -6.71 3.73 13.66
CA ALA A 120 -7.96 3.11 13.25
C ALA A 120 -9.07 4.11 12.85
N ARG A 121 -9.01 5.37 13.22
CA ARG A 121 -9.90 6.43 12.72
C ARG A 121 -9.52 6.94 11.33
N ARG A 122 -8.31 6.66 10.88
CA ARG A 122 -7.77 7.17 9.61
C ARG A 122 -7.62 6.09 8.56
N ILE A 123 -7.28 4.88 8.98
CA ILE A 123 -7.00 3.74 8.11
C ILE A 123 -8.01 2.65 8.40
N ALA A 124 -8.82 2.31 7.39
CA ALA A 124 -9.67 1.13 7.44
C ALA A 124 -9.05 -0.01 6.62
N VAL A 125 -9.29 -1.23 7.07
CA VAL A 125 -8.79 -2.45 6.43
C VAL A 125 -9.96 -3.37 6.11
N VAL A 126 -9.98 -3.86 4.87
CA VAL A 126 -10.87 -4.93 4.42
C VAL A 126 -9.99 -6.14 4.13
N GLU A 127 -10.06 -7.15 4.99
CA GLU A 127 -9.31 -8.41 4.86
C GLU A 127 -10.06 -9.40 3.96
N GLN A 128 -9.31 -10.37 3.43
CA GLN A 128 -9.80 -11.36 2.46
C GLN A 128 -10.98 -12.20 2.99
N GLN A 129 -11.01 -12.54 4.28
CA GLN A 129 -12.09 -13.30 4.90
C GLN A 129 -12.38 -12.77 6.31
N ALA A 130 -13.64 -12.43 6.55
CA ALA A 130 -14.17 -12.22 7.89
C ALA A 130 -15.32 -13.22 8.09
N ASP A 131 -14.98 -14.41 8.56
CA ASP A 131 -16.01 -15.37 8.95
C ASP A 131 -16.36 -15.17 10.42
N THR A 132 -17.62 -15.27 10.74
CA THR A 132 -18.12 -15.16 12.12
C THR A 132 -19.14 -16.27 12.39
N GLN A 133 -19.02 -16.88 13.56
CA GLN A 133 -20.00 -17.86 14.04
C GLN A 133 -21.15 -17.19 14.83
N VAL A 134 -21.07 -15.88 15.03
CA VAL A 134 -22.07 -15.11 15.76
C VAL A 134 -23.22 -14.75 14.83
N GLU A 135 -24.45 -14.90 15.29
CA GLU A 135 -25.64 -14.43 14.57
C GLU A 135 -25.68 -12.90 14.57
N LEU A 136 -25.23 -12.32 13.48
CA LEU A 136 -25.23 -10.87 13.24
C LEU A 136 -26.07 -10.55 12.01
N ASN A 137 -26.70 -9.40 12.01
CA ASN A 137 -27.27 -8.81 10.80
C ASN A 137 -26.28 -7.81 10.15
N VAL A 138 -26.62 -7.35 8.96
CA VAL A 138 -25.78 -6.39 8.21
C VAL A 138 -25.50 -5.14 9.03
N LEU A 139 -26.53 -4.56 9.69
CA LEU A 139 -26.42 -3.35 10.50
C LEU A 139 -25.44 -3.55 11.68
N ASP A 140 -25.49 -4.72 12.34
CA ASP A 140 -24.60 -5.03 13.46
C ASP A 140 -23.14 -5.06 12.99
N VAL A 141 -22.87 -5.70 11.84
CA VAL A 141 -21.53 -5.76 11.27
C VAL A 141 -21.02 -4.36 10.89
N VAL A 142 -21.85 -3.53 10.26
CA VAL A 142 -21.46 -2.17 9.86
C VAL A 142 -21.21 -1.27 11.07
N ARG A 143 -22.01 -1.40 12.14
CA ARG A 143 -21.80 -0.69 13.41
C ARG A 143 -20.46 -0.99 14.06
N LEU A 144 -19.85 -2.16 13.83
CA LEU A 144 -18.49 -2.45 14.32
C LEU A 144 -17.46 -1.45 13.77
N GLY A 145 -17.69 -0.87 12.61
CA GLY A 145 -16.85 0.20 12.06
C GLY A 145 -16.75 1.43 12.95
N ARG A 146 -17.73 1.67 13.83
CA ARG A 146 -17.70 2.80 14.77
C ARG A 146 -16.88 2.56 16.03
N THR A 147 -16.36 1.34 16.24
CA THR A 147 -15.55 0.98 17.42
C THR A 147 -14.41 1.97 17.73
N PRO A 148 -13.64 2.49 16.77
CA PRO A 148 -12.58 3.47 17.07
C PRO A 148 -13.11 4.83 17.54
N HIS A 149 -14.35 5.17 17.25
CA HIS A 149 -14.97 6.46 17.62
C HIS A 149 -15.65 6.41 18.98
N ARG A 150 -16.05 5.22 19.45
CA ARG A 150 -16.84 5.04 20.67
C ARG A 150 -15.94 4.79 21.90
N ARG A 151 -16.40 5.27 23.05
CA ARG A 151 -15.86 4.82 24.35
C ARG A 151 -16.48 3.48 24.72
N ALA A 152 -15.75 2.68 25.48
CA ALA A 152 -16.31 1.43 26.00
C ALA A 152 -17.60 1.72 26.80
N TRP A 153 -18.60 0.87 26.60
CA TRP A 153 -19.89 0.93 27.33
C TRP A 153 -20.74 2.18 27.07
N THR A 154 -20.43 3.03 26.09
CA THR A 154 -21.34 4.12 25.70
C THR A 154 -22.28 3.69 24.58
N PRO A 155 -23.56 4.08 24.63
CA PRO A 155 -24.48 3.85 23.51
C PRO A 155 -23.98 4.58 22.24
N PRO A 156 -24.42 4.17 21.04
CA PRO A 156 -24.13 4.89 19.80
C PRO A 156 -24.63 6.34 19.89
N SER A 157 -23.81 7.27 19.40
CA SER A 157 -24.21 8.66 19.26
C SER A 157 -25.04 8.85 17.96
N PRO A 158 -25.79 9.97 17.82
CA PRO A 158 -26.44 10.29 16.56
C PRO A 158 -25.47 10.34 15.36
N ALA A 159 -24.24 10.82 15.55
CA ALA A 159 -23.19 10.82 14.53
C ALA A 159 -22.74 9.40 14.16
N ASP A 160 -22.71 8.46 15.11
CA ASP A 160 -22.39 7.06 14.79
C ASP A 160 -23.49 6.42 13.94
N GLU A 161 -24.77 6.68 14.25
CA GLU A 161 -25.90 6.17 13.47
C GLU A 161 -25.98 6.82 12.07
N GLU A 162 -25.61 8.07 11.95
CA GLU A 162 -25.49 8.74 10.64
C GLU A 162 -24.40 8.13 9.78
N ALA A 163 -23.18 7.96 10.32
CA ALA A 163 -22.07 7.35 9.60
C ALA A 163 -22.40 5.91 9.15
N VAL A 164 -23.10 5.14 9.97
CA VAL A 164 -23.56 3.78 9.61
C VAL A 164 -24.59 3.82 8.48
N ARG A 165 -25.54 4.74 8.54
CA ARG A 165 -26.58 4.93 7.52
C ARG A 165 -25.99 5.32 6.18
N ASP A 166 -25.05 6.28 6.19
CA ASP A 166 -24.32 6.72 5.00
C ASP A 166 -23.50 5.59 4.39
N ALA A 167 -22.81 4.80 5.21
CA ALA A 167 -22.05 3.64 4.75
C ALA A 167 -22.94 2.58 4.07
N LEU A 168 -24.10 2.29 4.66
CA LEU A 168 -25.09 1.38 4.06
C LEU A 168 -25.65 1.92 2.74
N ALA A 169 -25.95 3.22 2.67
CA ALA A 169 -26.46 3.84 1.46
C ALA A 169 -25.44 3.79 0.32
N ARG A 170 -24.17 4.18 0.60
CA ARG A 170 -23.07 4.15 -0.38
C ARG A 170 -22.78 2.75 -0.94
N THR A 171 -23.00 1.72 -0.16
CA THR A 171 -22.76 0.32 -0.57
C THR A 171 -24.01 -0.37 -1.13
N GLY A 172 -25.14 0.32 -1.20
CA GLY A 172 -26.42 -0.23 -1.68
C GLY A 172 -27.02 -1.30 -0.76
N LEU A 173 -26.78 -1.17 0.56
CA LEU A 173 -27.21 -2.14 1.57
C LEU A 173 -28.30 -1.62 2.51
N ALA A 174 -28.85 -0.42 2.25
CA ALA A 174 -29.83 0.21 3.13
C ALA A 174 -31.07 -0.68 3.37
N ASP A 175 -31.62 -1.27 2.32
CA ASP A 175 -32.81 -2.15 2.39
C ASP A 175 -32.50 -3.54 2.98
N ARG A 176 -31.22 -3.86 3.17
CA ARG A 176 -30.74 -5.16 3.69
C ARG A 176 -30.16 -5.05 5.12
N ALA A 177 -30.30 -3.92 5.77
CA ALA A 177 -29.72 -3.64 7.09
C ALA A 177 -30.04 -4.72 8.14
N HIS A 178 -31.24 -5.31 8.09
CA HIS A 178 -31.69 -6.32 9.02
C HIS A 178 -31.53 -7.76 8.51
N GLN A 179 -30.97 -7.96 7.31
CA GLN A 179 -30.71 -9.28 6.77
C GLN A 179 -29.60 -9.98 7.55
N SER A 180 -29.76 -11.29 7.85
CA SER A 180 -28.75 -12.08 8.55
C SER A 180 -27.50 -12.23 7.70
N TRP A 181 -26.32 -12.07 8.32
CA TRP A 181 -25.00 -12.24 7.69
C TRP A 181 -24.86 -13.59 6.98
N HIS A 182 -25.39 -14.65 7.56
CA HIS A 182 -25.24 -16.01 7.04
C HIS A 182 -26.03 -16.25 5.74
N THR A 183 -27.05 -15.43 5.48
CA THR A 183 -27.87 -15.54 4.25
C THR A 183 -27.32 -14.75 3.07
N LEU A 184 -26.24 -13.99 3.27
CA LEU A 184 -25.63 -13.17 2.26
C LEU A 184 -24.75 -14.00 1.31
N SER A 185 -24.79 -13.65 0.02
CA SER A 185 -23.81 -14.12 -0.97
C SER A 185 -22.40 -13.61 -0.65
N GLY A 186 -21.37 -14.19 -1.27
CA GLY A 186 -19.99 -13.74 -1.11
C GLY A 186 -19.81 -12.27 -1.47
N GLY A 187 -20.39 -11.82 -2.57
CA GLY A 187 -20.33 -10.42 -3.01
C GLY A 187 -21.05 -9.46 -2.06
N GLU A 188 -22.20 -9.87 -1.52
CA GLU A 188 -22.92 -9.08 -0.51
C GLU A 188 -22.12 -8.98 0.78
N ARG A 189 -21.53 -10.08 1.27
CA ARG A 189 -20.64 -10.05 2.43
C ARG A 189 -19.47 -9.10 2.22
N GLN A 190 -18.86 -9.09 1.03
CA GLN A 190 -17.76 -8.20 0.70
C GLN A 190 -18.21 -6.72 0.73
N ARG A 191 -19.40 -6.41 0.18
CA ARG A 191 -20.00 -5.07 0.29
C ARG A 191 -20.26 -4.66 1.74
N VAL A 192 -20.72 -5.57 2.60
CA VAL A 192 -20.89 -5.31 4.04
C VAL A 192 -19.56 -5.00 4.72
N GLN A 193 -18.47 -5.69 4.36
CA GLN A 193 -17.15 -5.39 4.89
C GLN A 193 -16.66 -4.00 4.45
N ILE A 194 -16.95 -3.60 3.21
CA ILE A 194 -16.66 -2.23 2.76
C ILE A 194 -17.54 -1.22 3.52
N ALA A 195 -18.84 -1.51 3.71
CA ALA A 195 -19.72 -0.65 4.51
C ALA A 195 -19.18 -0.47 5.95
N ARG A 196 -18.73 -1.57 6.58
CA ARG A 196 -18.07 -1.51 7.88
C ARG A 196 -16.85 -0.60 7.88
N ALA A 197 -16.01 -0.74 6.85
CA ALA A 197 -14.82 0.10 6.68
C ALA A 197 -15.19 1.58 6.48
N LEU A 198 -16.22 1.87 5.68
CA LEU A 198 -16.71 3.24 5.44
C LEU A 198 -17.36 3.87 6.68
N ALA A 199 -18.08 3.07 7.48
CA ALA A 199 -18.65 3.54 8.75
C ALA A 199 -17.56 4.04 9.73
N GLN A 200 -16.31 3.66 9.54
CA GLN A 200 -15.14 4.16 10.27
C GLN A 200 -14.74 5.59 9.84
N GLU A 201 -15.30 6.11 8.73
CA GLU A 201 -14.96 7.40 8.12
C GLU A 201 -13.44 7.54 7.86
N PRO A 202 -12.83 6.55 7.18
CA PRO A 202 -11.39 6.55 6.95
C PRO A 202 -11.00 7.59 5.89
N ARG A 203 -9.71 7.97 5.89
CA ARG A 203 -9.08 8.66 4.77
C ARG A 203 -8.30 7.71 3.87
N GLU A 204 -7.86 6.59 4.44
CA GLU A 204 -7.09 5.56 3.77
C GLU A 204 -7.84 4.22 3.86
N LEU A 205 -8.02 3.56 2.74
CA LEU A 205 -8.69 2.26 2.64
C LEU A 205 -7.72 1.22 2.09
N LEU A 206 -7.44 0.19 2.87
CA LEU A 206 -6.54 -0.90 2.50
C LEU A 206 -7.38 -2.16 2.26
N LEU A 207 -7.27 -2.74 1.06
CA LEU A 207 -8.05 -3.92 0.68
C LEU A 207 -7.09 -5.05 0.28
N ASP A 208 -7.20 -6.18 0.97
CA ASP A 208 -6.40 -7.37 0.69
C ASP A 208 -7.23 -8.37 -0.12
N GLU A 209 -6.97 -8.42 -1.42
CA GLU A 209 -7.60 -9.31 -2.40
C GLU A 209 -9.15 -9.31 -2.34
N PRO A 210 -9.78 -8.12 -2.42
CA PRO A 210 -11.22 -7.99 -2.16
C PRO A 210 -12.10 -8.64 -3.25
N THR A 211 -11.53 -9.00 -4.39
CA THR A 211 -12.23 -9.60 -5.53
C THR A 211 -12.17 -11.12 -5.56
N ASN A 212 -11.46 -11.75 -4.63
CA ASN A 212 -11.34 -13.21 -4.61
C ASN A 212 -12.69 -13.89 -4.33
N HIS A 213 -12.92 -14.99 -5.04
CA HIS A 213 -14.15 -15.80 -4.94
C HIS A 213 -15.44 -15.08 -5.36
N LEU A 214 -15.34 -13.92 -6.01
CA LEU A 214 -16.47 -13.22 -6.59
C LEU A 214 -16.59 -13.56 -8.08
N ASP A 215 -17.81 -13.61 -8.59
CA ASP A 215 -18.04 -13.64 -10.02
C ASP A 215 -17.69 -12.30 -10.69
N VAL A 216 -17.57 -12.30 -12.00
CA VAL A 216 -17.09 -11.14 -12.76
C VAL A 216 -17.92 -9.89 -12.51
N GLN A 217 -19.26 -10.00 -12.45
CA GLN A 217 -20.13 -8.87 -12.19
C GLN A 217 -19.84 -8.25 -10.84
N HIS A 218 -19.77 -9.06 -9.77
CA HIS A 218 -19.51 -8.60 -8.44
C HIS A 218 -18.09 -8.01 -8.27
N GLN A 219 -17.09 -8.52 -9.01
CA GLN A 219 -15.73 -7.94 -9.04
C GLN A 219 -15.73 -6.52 -9.62
N LEU A 220 -16.40 -6.34 -10.76
CA LEU A 220 -16.51 -5.03 -11.44
C LEU A 220 -17.26 -4.02 -10.56
N ASP A 221 -18.43 -4.42 -10.03
CA ASP A 221 -19.25 -3.58 -9.16
C ASP A 221 -18.49 -3.15 -7.90
N LEU A 222 -17.73 -4.07 -7.31
CA LEU A 222 -16.94 -3.80 -6.10
C LEU A 222 -15.83 -2.79 -6.37
N LEU A 223 -15.06 -2.98 -7.45
CA LEU A 223 -13.96 -2.08 -7.79
C LEU A 223 -14.50 -0.71 -8.24
N ALA A 224 -15.59 -0.67 -8.99
CA ALA A 224 -16.28 0.57 -9.32
C ALA A 224 -16.74 1.33 -8.05
N LEU A 225 -17.28 0.62 -7.07
CA LEU A 225 -17.62 1.21 -5.77
C LEU A 225 -16.36 1.78 -5.10
N VAL A 226 -15.28 0.99 -4.96
CA VAL A 226 -14.05 1.43 -4.28
C VAL A 226 -13.47 2.69 -4.93
N THR A 227 -13.40 2.73 -6.26
CA THR A 227 -12.85 3.89 -6.99
C THR A 227 -13.74 5.13 -6.96
N SER A 228 -15.05 4.97 -6.69
CA SER A 228 -15.98 6.10 -6.51
C SER A 228 -15.88 6.77 -5.14
N LEU A 229 -15.19 6.15 -4.19
CA LEU A 229 -15.09 6.66 -2.82
C LEU A 229 -14.09 7.82 -2.73
N PRO A 230 -14.37 8.86 -1.93
CA PRO A 230 -13.47 10.00 -1.74
C PRO A 230 -12.36 9.68 -0.71
N VAL A 231 -11.68 8.54 -0.88
CA VAL A 231 -10.62 8.04 0.00
C VAL A 231 -9.40 7.60 -0.82
N THR A 232 -8.24 7.61 -0.22
CA THR A 232 -7.06 6.99 -0.83
C THR A 232 -7.12 5.48 -0.64
N SER A 233 -7.05 4.72 -1.71
CA SER A 233 -7.17 3.26 -1.65
C SER A 233 -5.88 2.56 -2.06
N VAL A 234 -5.48 1.52 -1.31
CA VAL A 234 -4.44 0.56 -1.71
C VAL A 234 -5.07 -0.83 -1.78
N VAL A 235 -5.12 -1.39 -2.98
CA VAL A 235 -5.86 -2.62 -3.28
C VAL A 235 -4.89 -3.69 -3.77
N ALA A 236 -4.73 -4.78 -3.03
CA ALA A 236 -4.02 -5.94 -3.55
C ALA A 236 -4.92 -6.68 -4.54
N LEU A 237 -4.41 -6.88 -5.74
CA LEU A 237 -5.12 -7.54 -6.84
C LEU A 237 -4.27 -8.63 -7.47
N HIS A 238 -4.94 -9.64 -8.02
CA HIS A 238 -4.31 -10.68 -8.83
C HIS A 238 -4.56 -10.50 -10.32
N ASP A 239 -5.71 -9.95 -10.70
CA ASP A 239 -6.09 -9.74 -12.08
C ASP A 239 -5.48 -8.44 -12.62
N LEU A 240 -4.64 -8.57 -13.66
CA LEU A 240 -3.93 -7.45 -14.29
C LEU A 240 -4.89 -6.53 -15.05
N ASN A 241 -5.98 -7.08 -15.64
CA ASN A 241 -6.96 -6.29 -16.37
C ASN A 241 -7.84 -5.48 -15.42
N LEU A 242 -8.25 -6.06 -14.29
CA LEU A 242 -8.96 -5.32 -13.25
C LEU A 242 -8.08 -4.21 -12.67
N ALA A 243 -6.79 -4.48 -12.45
CA ALA A 243 -5.86 -3.45 -12.00
C ALA A 243 -5.67 -2.34 -13.04
N ALA A 244 -5.60 -2.70 -14.33
CA ALA A 244 -5.54 -1.72 -15.41
C ALA A 244 -6.80 -0.86 -15.50
N MET A 245 -7.98 -1.46 -15.30
CA MET A 245 -9.27 -0.76 -15.42
C MET A 245 -9.55 0.21 -14.26
N TYR A 246 -9.15 -0.13 -13.04
CA TYR A 246 -9.63 0.55 -11.86
C TYR A 246 -8.56 1.31 -11.07
N CYS A 247 -7.26 1.04 -11.30
CA CYS A 247 -6.21 1.70 -10.53
C CYS A 247 -5.62 2.89 -11.30
N ASP A 248 -5.31 3.97 -10.57
CA ASP A 248 -4.59 5.13 -11.11
C ASP A 248 -3.09 4.87 -11.20
N ARG A 249 -2.58 4.10 -10.26
CA ARG A 249 -1.17 3.72 -10.16
C ARG A 249 -1.06 2.23 -9.79
N LEU A 250 0.02 1.62 -10.25
CA LEU A 250 0.37 0.25 -9.92
C LEU A 250 1.72 0.20 -9.22
N VAL A 251 1.84 -0.71 -8.27
CA VAL A 251 3.09 -1.10 -7.62
C VAL A 251 3.20 -2.61 -7.72
N VAL A 252 4.25 -3.11 -8.36
CA VAL A 252 4.47 -4.54 -8.56
C VAL A 252 5.53 -5.02 -7.59
N LEU A 253 5.16 -6.01 -6.77
CA LEU A 253 6.05 -6.68 -5.84
C LEU A 253 6.49 -8.04 -6.39
N ARG A 254 7.78 -8.31 -6.29
CA ARG A 254 8.37 -9.63 -6.52
C ARG A 254 9.43 -9.90 -5.46
N GLU A 255 9.34 -11.06 -4.81
CA GLU A 255 10.32 -11.48 -3.78
C GLU A 255 10.57 -10.40 -2.71
N GLY A 256 9.50 -9.72 -2.28
CA GLY A 256 9.55 -8.70 -1.25
C GLY A 256 10.08 -7.33 -1.69
N ARG A 257 10.37 -7.11 -2.97
CA ARG A 257 10.88 -5.86 -3.52
C ARG A 257 9.90 -5.25 -4.52
N VAL A 258 9.91 -3.92 -4.63
CA VAL A 258 9.21 -3.23 -5.72
C VAL A 258 10.05 -3.34 -6.98
N VAL A 259 9.51 -4.00 -8.00
CA VAL A 259 10.17 -4.16 -9.31
C VAL A 259 9.66 -3.19 -10.36
N ALA A 260 8.43 -2.69 -10.21
CA ALA A 260 7.89 -1.65 -11.08
C ALA A 260 6.86 -0.79 -10.34
N ARG A 261 6.73 0.48 -10.74
CA ARG A 261 5.71 1.42 -10.27
C ARG A 261 5.42 2.46 -11.33
N GLY A 262 4.16 2.84 -11.50
CA GLY A 262 3.78 3.83 -12.50
C GLY A 262 2.28 3.82 -12.76
N THR A 263 1.87 4.40 -13.88
CA THR A 263 0.51 4.21 -14.41
C THR A 263 0.33 2.77 -14.91
N PRO A 264 -0.90 2.26 -15.06
CA PRO A 264 -1.10 0.95 -15.65
C PRO A 264 -0.39 0.78 -17.00
N GLY A 265 -0.39 1.82 -17.84
CA GLY A 265 0.28 1.80 -19.14
C GLY A 265 1.80 1.76 -19.06
N ASP A 266 2.41 2.31 -18.01
CA ASP A 266 3.86 2.27 -17.81
C ASP A 266 4.31 0.92 -17.27
N VAL A 267 3.47 0.28 -16.47
CA VAL A 267 3.82 -0.91 -15.67
C VAL A 267 3.49 -2.21 -16.39
N LEU A 268 2.32 -2.30 -17.02
CA LEU A 268 1.86 -3.54 -17.65
C LEU A 268 2.47 -3.68 -19.05
N THR A 269 3.69 -4.18 -19.11
CA THR A 269 4.40 -4.52 -20.36
C THR A 269 4.54 -6.03 -20.48
N GLU A 270 4.71 -6.51 -21.72
CA GLU A 270 4.90 -7.94 -22.02
C GLU A 270 6.12 -8.51 -21.30
N GLU A 271 7.21 -7.71 -21.24
CA GLU A 271 8.47 -8.05 -20.57
C GLU A 271 8.27 -8.20 -19.06
N LEU A 272 7.62 -7.21 -18.41
CA LEU A 272 7.35 -7.29 -16.99
C LEU A 272 6.47 -8.48 -16.61
N ILE A 273 5.43 -8.73 -17.42
CA ILE A 273 4.52 -9.86 -17.20
C ILE A 273 5.27 -11.19 -17.34
N ALA A 274 6.13 -11.32 -18.34
CA ALA A 274 6.96 -12.52 -18.52
C ALA A 274 7.95 -12.70 -17.36
N GLU A 275 8.59 -11.62 -16.93
CA GLU A 275 9.58 -11.65 -15.84
C GLU A 275 8.95 -11.97 -14.49
N VAL A 276 7.86 -11.28 -14.13
CA VAL A 276 7.27 -11.35 -12.79
C VAL A 276 6.37 -12.57 -12.63
N TYR A 277 5.56 -12.86 -13.65
CA TYR A 277 4.54 -13.91 -13.57
C TYR A 277 4.93 -15.20 -14.31
N GLY A 278 6.00 -15.18 -15.11
CA GLY A 278 6.40 -16.33 -15.91
C GLY A 278 5.43 -16.67 -17.03
N VAL A 279 4.69 -15.67 -17.52
CA VAL A 279 3.64 -15.82 -18.52
C VAL A 279 3.93 -14.94 -19.73
N ARG A 280 3.79 -15.49 -20.95
CA ARG A 280 3.79 -14.70 -22.17
C ARG A 280 2.42 -14.05 -22.34
N ALA A 281 2.41 -12.77 -22.62
CA ALA A 281 1.20 -12.01 -22.85
C ALA A 281 1.36 -11.11 -24.07
N ALA A 282 0.26 -10.68 -24.65
CA ALA A 282 0.19 -9.54 -25.55
C ALA A 282 -0.52 -8.40 -24.81
N VAL A 283 0.05 -7.21 -24.87
CA VAL A 283 -0.51 -6.02 -24.25
C VAL A 283 -0.95 -5.05 -25.33
N THR A 284 -2.24 -4.83 -25.42
CA THR A 284 -2.86 -3.87 -26.37
C THR A 284 -3.35 -2.64 -25.61
N ARG A 285 -3.43 -1.52 -26.29
CA ARG A 285 -4.00 -0.27 -25.79
C ARG A 285 -5.14 0.12 -26.69
N ASP A 286 -6.26 -0.58 -26.51
CA ASP A 286 -7.47 -0.36 -27.30
C ASP A 286 -8.46 0.45 -26.48
N GLY A 287 -9.04 1.47 -27.11
CA GLY A 287 -10.09 2.27 -26.50
C GLY A 287 -9.75 3.75 -26.30
N SER A 288 -10.76 4.52 -25.96
CA SER A 288 -10.67 5.98 -25.80
C SER A 288 -9.89 6.41 -24.55
N ASP A 289 -9.66 5.51 -23.61
CA ASP A 289 -8.98 5.76 -22.34
C ASP A 289 -7.48 5.39 -22.35
N GLY A 290 -7.00 4.70 -23.41
CA GLY A 290 -5.61 4.29 -23.57
C GLY A 290 -5.11 3.29 -22.51
N ARG A 291 -6.01 2.68 -21.74
CA ARG A 291 -5.65 1.70 -20.70
C ARG A 291 -5.18 0.40 -21.33
N PRO A 292 -4.16 -0.27 -20.76
CA PRO A 292 -3.66 -1.52 -21.27
C PRO A 292 -4.64 -2.66 -21.03
N HIS A 293 -4.76 -3.56 -22.02
CA HIS A 293 -5.47 -4.82 -21.93
C HIS A 293 -4.48 -5.98 -22.12
N VAL A 294 -4.45 -6.90 -21.16
CA VAL A 294 -3.52 -8.03 -21.13
C VAL A 294 -4.22 -9.28 -21.62
N ARG A 295 -3.73 -9.88 -22.71
CA ARG A 295 -4.16 -11.18 -23.21
C ARG A 295 -3.06 -12.21 -22.97
N PHE A 296 -3.31 -13.20 -22.14
CA PHE A 296 -2.35 -14.27 -21.87
C PHE A 296 -2.23 -15.21 -23.07
N LEU A 297 -1.00 -15.57 -23.43
CA LEU A 297 -0.67 -16.42 -24.58
C LEU A 297 -0.14 -17.80 -24.16
N GLY A 298 0.34 -17.95 -22.94
CA GLY A 298 0.89 -19.19 -22.39
C GLY A 298 1.99 -18.95 -21.38
N THR A 299 2.56 -20.00 -20.82
CA THR A 299 3.68 -19.90 -19.86
C THR A 299 5.00 -19.68 -20.60
N VAL A 300 5.95 -19.00 -19.92
CA VAL A 300 7.33 -18.93 -20.38
C VAL A 300 7.97 -20.30 -20.11
N THR A 301 8.34 -21.03 -21.18
CA THR A 301 9.04 -22.30 -21.04
C THR A 301 10.43 -22.03 -20.46
N ARG A 302 10.64 -22.31 -19.17
CA ARG A 302 11.99 -22.33 -18.62
C ARG A 302 12.73 -23.52 -19.26
N PRO A 303 13.93 -23.33 -19.84
CA PRO A 303 14.76 -24.46 -20.19
C PRO A 303 15.00 -25.28 -18.93
N ALA A 304 14.86 -26.61 -19.06
CA ALA A 304 15.15 -27.54 -17.94
C ALA A 304 16.55 -27.25 -17.42
N PRO A 305 16.77 -27.25 -16.09
CA PRO A 305 18.10 -27.13 -15.53
C PRO A 305 18.96 -28.30 -16.05
N ARG A 306 20.09 -27.97 -16.66
CA ARG A 306 21.09 -28.97 -17.12
C ARG A 306 21.79 -29.59 -15.92
#